data_1a39fa4bd729d0a488b606ccd291a2e2
#
_entry.id   1a39fa4bd729d0a488b606ccd291a2e2
#
_cell.length_a   1.000
_cell.length_b   1.000
_cell.length_c   1.000
_cell.angle_alpha   90.00
_cell.angle_beta   90.00
_cell.angle_gamma   90.00
#
_symmetry.space_group_name_H-M   'P 1'
#
loop_
_entity.id
_entity.type
_entity.pdbx_description
1 polymer ?
#
loop_
_entity_poly.entity_id
_entity_poly.type
_entity_poly.pdbx_seq_one_letter_code
_entity_poly.pdbx_strand_id
1 'polypeptide(L)'
;MSKPRPTGDRLISRAILFFAPLAIICLALIVKRMFLGIGSVTALNGGYPWGLWIAFDLLVGTGFACGGWALAWTVYVFNKGKYHPLVRPALLASLFGYSLGGLSITIDMGRYWHLPYFYIPGQFNTNS
;
A
#
# COMPACT_ATOMS: atom_id res chain seq x y z
N MET A 1 -6.84 -7.94 34.33
CA MET A 1 -6.73 -7.31 33.01
C MET A 1 -6.65 -5.80 33.19
N SER A 2 -5.51 -5.18 32.92
CA SER A 2 -5.36 -3.73 33.01
C SER A 2 -6.15 -3.06 31.88
N LYS A 3 -6.96 -2.07 32.21
CA LYS A 3 -7.66 -1.27 31.19
C LYS A 3 -6.64 -0.54 30.33
N PRO A 4 -6.76 -0.58 28.99
CA PRO A 4 -5.87 0.17 28.12
C PRO A 4 -5.99 1.67 28.42
N ARG A 5 -4.86 2.32 28.72
CA ARG A 5 -4.82 3.78 28.90
C ARG A 5 -4.50 4.42 27.56
N PRO A 6 -5.20 5.48 27.15
CA PRO A 6 -4.83 6.22 25.95
C PRO A 6 -3.43 6.81 26.11
N THR A 7 -2.56 6.57 25.13
CA THR A 7 -1.20 7.10 25.09
C THR A 7 -1.20 8.50 24.50
N GLY A 8 -1.60 9.51 25.25
CA GLY A 8 -1.45 10.91 24.88
C GLY A 8 -2.73 11.73 25.04
N ASP A 9 -2.64 12.81 25.78
CA ASP A 9 -3.73 13.77 25.98
C ASP A 9 -3.89 14.78 24.83
N ARG A 10 -2.98 14.82 23.85
CA ARG A 10 -2.99 15.79 22.75
C ARG A 10 -2.98 15.08 21.41
N LEU A 11 -4.01 15.33 20.61
CA LEU A 11 -4.09 14.89 19.21
C LEU A 11 -2.94 15.47 18.35
N ILE A 12 -2.48 16.67 18.68
CA ILE A 12 -1.37 17.34 17.98
C ILE A 12 -0.10 17.17 18.82
N SER A 13 0.72 16.21 18.46
CA SER A 13 2.06 16.03 19.03
C SER A 13 3.10 16.80 18.21
N ARG A 14 4.30 17.05 18.80
CA ARG A 14 5.44 17.68 18.08
C ARG A 14 5.81 16.89 16.82
N ALA A 15 5.68 15.56 16.86
CA ALA A 15 5.94 14.70 15.71
C ALA A 15 4.94 14.99 14.57
N ILE A 16 3.65 15.13 14.87
CA ILE A 16 2.64 15.48 13.86
C ILE A 16 2.95 16.83 13.22
N LEU A 17 3.34 17.83 14.02
CA LEU A 17 3.68 19.16 13.52
C LEU A 17 4.90 19.14 12.58
N PHE A 18 5.85 18.23 12.80
CA PHE A 18 7.01 18.04 11.93
C PHE A 18 6.66 17.30 10.63
N PHE A 19 5.83 16.26 10.71
CA PHE A 19 5.48 15.44 9.55
C PHE A 19 4.30 16.00 8.73
N ALA A 20 3.45 16.86 9.31
CA ALA A 20 2.31 17.45 8.62
C ALA A 20 2.69 18.22 7.34
N PRO A 21 3.69 19.11 7.33
CA PRO A 21 4.07 19.81 6.09
C PRO A 21 4.58 18.86 5.02
N LEU A 22 5.32 17.81 5.40
CA LEU A 22 5.77 16.79 4.46
C LEU A 22 4.60 16.03 3.87
N ALA A 23 3.63 15.63 4.69
CA ALA A 23 2.41 14.95 4.23
C ALA A 23 1.58 15.83 3.28
N ILE A 24 1.47 17.15 3.57
CA ILE A 24 0.77 18.10 2.71
C ILE A 24 1.48 18.22 1.35
N ILE A 25 2.79 18.32 1.33
CA ILE A 25 3.57 18.38 0.09
C ILE A 25 3.37 17.11 -0.74
N CYS A 26 3.47 15.92 -0.10
CA CYS A 26 3.22 14.65 -0.77
C CYS A 26 1.80 14.57 -1.35
N LEU A 27 0.80 15.00 -0.58
CA LEU A 27 -0.58 15.03 -1.04
C LEU A 27 -0.76 15.97 -2.23
N ALA A 28 -0.19 17.17 -2.18
CA ALA A 28 -0.22 18.13 -3.28
C ALA A 28 0.45 17.57 -4.56
N LEU A 29 1.56 16.85 -4.43
CA LEU A 29 2.23 16.20 -5.55
C LEU A 29 1.37 15.06 -6.13
N ILE A 30 0.70 14.28 -5.30
CA ILE A 30 -0.23 13.23 -5.75
C ILE A 30 -1.40 13.87 -6.52
N VAL A 31 -1.99 14.93 -5.99
CA VAL A 31 -3.08 15.66 -6.67
C VAL A 31 -2.60 16.22 -8.00
N LYS A 32 -1.44 16.89 -8.03
CA LYS A 32 -0.83 17.40 -9.26
C LYS A 32 -0.63 16.30 -10.29
N ARG A 33 -0.13 15.15 -9.86
CA ARG A 33 0.08 13.99 -10.73
C ARG A 33 -1.22 13.48 -11.33
N MET A 34 -2.32 13.43 -10.55
CA MET A 34 -3.62 12.95 -11.04
C MET A 34 -4.18 13.82 -12.16
N PHE A 35 -3.96 15.14 -12.12
CA PHE A 35 -4.46 16.07 -13.14
C PHE A 35 -3.50 16.27 -14.31
N LEU A 36 -2.21 16.34 -14.07
CA LEU A 36 -1.19 16.69 -15.08
C LEU A 36 -0.42 15.46 -15.62
N GLY A 37 -0.72 14.26 -15.08
CA GLY A 37 -0.05 13.03 -15.46
C GLY A 37 1.26 12.79 -14.72
N ILE A 38 1.78 11.57 -14.85
CA ILE A 38 2.95 11.10 -14.08
C ILE A 38 4.24 11.85 -14.43
N GLY A 39 4.44 12.25 -15.68
CA GLY A 39 5.62 12.98 -16.14
C GLY A 39 5.78 14.39 -15.55
N SER A 40 4.71 14.94 -14.92
CA SER A 40 4.76 16.27 -14.28
C SER A 40 5.47 16.28 -12.92
N VAL A 41 5.60 15.13 -12.27
CA VAL A 41 6.18 14.97 -10.92
C VAL A 41 7.31 13.94 -10.88
N THR A 42 7.49 13.16 -11.96
CA THR A 42 8.53 12.14 -12.09
C THR A 42 9.22 12.24 -13.44
N ALA A 43 10.40 11.64 -13.56
CA ALA A 43 11.12 11.50 -14.84
C ALA A 43 10.69 10.26 -15.65
N LEU A 44 9.59 9.61 -15.26
CA LEU A 44 9.08 8.44 -15.96
C LEU A 44 8.50 8.83 -17.32
N ASN A 45 8.85 8.06 -18.34
CA ASN A 45 8.40 8.25 -19.72
C ASN A 45 8.19 6.89 -20.40
N GLY A 46 7.81 6.89 -21.66
CA GLY A 46 7.56 5.65 -22.43
C GLY A 46 8.78 4.73 -22.57
N GLY A 47 10.02 5.24 -22.44
CA GLY A 47 11.25 4.45 -22.43
C GLY A 47 11.65 3.93 -21.05
N TYR A 48 11.17 4.59 -19.99
CA TYR A 48 11.41 4.22 -18.60
C TYR A 48 10.09 4.18 -17.84
N PRO A 49 9.24 3.16 -18.09
CA PRO A 49 7.90 3.09 -17.52
C PRO A 49 7.87 2.68 -16.04
N TRP A 50 8.97 2.13 -15.53
CA TRP A 50 9.09 1.62 -14.17
C TRP A 50 10.21 2.32 -13.42
N GLY A 51 9.90 2.86 -12.24
CA GLY A 51 10.89 3.35 -11.29
C GLY A 51 11.30 2.26 -10.29
N LEU A 52 12.51 2.36 -9.73
CA LEU A 52 12.96 1.51 -8.62
C LEU A 52 12.03 1.61 -7.40
N TRP A 53 11.39 2.73 -7.26
CA TRP A 53 10.42 3.06 -6.21
C TRP A 53 9.25 2.07 -6.16
N ILE A 54 8.57 1.85 -7.29
CA ILE A 54 7.40 0.96 -7.31
C ILE A 54 7.80 -0.50 -7.05
N ALA A 55 8.98 -0.93 -7.53
CA ALA A 55 9.48 -2.26 -7.24
C ALA A 55 9.70 -2.47 -5.74
N PHE A 56 10.23 -1.46 -5.05
CA PHE A 56 10.43 -1.49 -3.61
C PHE A 56 9.10 -1.54 -2.86
N ASP A 57 8.16 -0.65 -3.18
CA ASP A 57 6.85 -0.57 -2.52
C ASP A 57 6.04 -1.86 -2.72
N LEU A 58 6.10 -2.43 -3.91
CA LEU A 58 5.40 -3.65 -4.25
C LEU A 58 6.00 -4.85 -3.49
N LEU A 59 7.33 -4.98 -3.46
CA LEU A 59 8.02 -6.04 -2.74
C LEU A 59 7.76 -5.96 -1.23
N VAL A 60 7.85 -4.77 -0.66
CA VAL A 60 7.61 -4.57 0.79
C VAL A 60 6.15 -4.82 1.12
N GLY A 61 5.21 -4.23 0.36
CA GLY A 61 3.78 -4.39 0.59
C GLY A 61 3.32 -5.84 0.47
N THR A 62 3.72 -6.54 -0.59
CA THR A 62 3.38 -7.96 -0.80
C THR A 62 4.10 -8.86 0.18
N GLY A 63 5.35 -8.56 0.55
CA GLY A 63 6.10 -9.33 1.54
C GLY A 63 5.41 -9.34 2.90
N PHE A 64 4.99 -8.19 3.41
CA PHE A 64 4.20 -8.10 4.64
C PHE A 64 2.87 -8.82 4.53
N ALA A 65 2.20 -8.70 3.41
CA ALA A 65 0.93 -9.35 3.16
C ALA A 65 1.06 -10.87 3.15
N CYS A 66 2.05 -11.42 2.46
CA CYS A 66 2.33 -12.86 2.44
C CYS A 66 2.71 -13.41 3.81
N GLY A 67 3.48 -12.66 4.61
CA GLY A 67 3.86 -13.06 5.97
C GLY A 67 2.64 -13.30 6.87
N GLY A 68 1.64 -12.44 6.81
CA GLY A 68 0.41 -12.63 7.59
C GLY A 68 -0.41 -13.84 7.14
N TRP A 69 -0.48 -14.11 5.84
CA TRP A 69 -1.11 -15.32 5.31
C TRP A 69 -0.38 -16.59 5.74
N ALA A 70 0.94 -16.60 5.67
CA ALA A 70 1.76 -17.74 6.10
C ALA A 70 1.52 -18.05 7.58
N LEU A 71 1.39 -17.02 8.44
CA LEU A 71 1.05 -17.22 9.84
C LEU A 71 -0.36 -17.79 10.01
N ALA A 72 -1.35 -17.28 9.30
CA ALA A 72 -2.72 -17.78 9.34
C ALA A 72 -2.77 -19.26 8.92
N TRP A 73 -2.07 -19.65 7.85
CA TRP A 73 -1.94 -21.04 7.42
C TRP A 73 -1.31 -21.90 8.51
N THR A 74 -0.23 -21.43 9.14
CA THR A 74 0.44 -22.17 10.22
C THR A 74 -0.50 -22.44 11.39
N VAL A 75 -1.33 -21.47 11.74
CA VAL A 75 -2.25 -21.61 12.89
C VAL A 75 -3.45 -22.50 12.56
N TYR A 76 -4.09 -22.26 11.40
CA TYR A 76 -5.37 -22.93 11.09
C TYR A 76 -5.18 -24.26 10.36
N VAL A 77 -4.23 -24.39 9.45
CA VAL A 77 -4.01 -25.63 8.70
C VAL A 77 -3.12 -26.61 9.48
N PHE A 78 -2.01 -26.13 10.04
CA PHE A 78 -1.12 -26.98 10.85
C PHE A 78 -1.55 -27.08 12.33
N ASN A 79 -2.70 -26.49 12.70
CA ASN A 79 -3.29 -26.54 14.04
C ASN A 79 -2.33 -26.13 15.18
N LYS A 80 -1.51 -25.11 14.93
CA LYS A 80 -0.58 -24.57 15.92
C LYS A 80 -1.24 -23.49 16.79
N GLY A 81 -2.21 -23.88 17.61
CA GLY A 81 -3.02 -22.98 18.45
C GLY A 81 -2.23 -22.02 19.35
N LYS A 82 -0.97 -22.36 19.68
CA LYS A 82 -0.07 -21.49 20.45
C LYS A 82 0.11 -20.10 19.83
N TYR A 83 0.05 -20.00 18.50
CA TYR A 83 0.27 -18.76 17.75
C TYR A 83 -1.03 -18.01 17.42
N HIS A 84 -2.19 -18.53 17.88
CA HIS A 84 -3.50 -17.91 17.64
C HIS A 84 -3.59 -16.42 18.03
N PRO A 85 -2.99 -15.94 19.14
CA PRO A 85 -3.02 -14.52 19.49
C PRO A 85 -2.34 -13.61 18.45
N LEU A 86 -1.40 -14.13 17.67
CA LEU A 86 -0.66 -13.38 16.65
C LEU A 86 -1.41 -13.27 15.31
N VAL A 87 -2.47 -14.05 15.12
CA VAL A 87 -3.22 -14.06 13.85
C VAL A 87 -3.88 -12.72 13.55
N ARG A 88 -4.49 -12.10 14.56
CA ARG A 88 -5.17 -10.80 14.37
C ARG A 88 -4.22 -9.69 13.93
N PRO A 89 -3.09 -9.43 14.62
CA PRO A 89 -2.14 -8.40 14.16
C PRO A 89 -1.50 -8.77 12.81
N ALA A 90 -1.28 -10.05 12.54
CA ALA A 90 -0.73 -10.48 11.26
C ALA A 90 -1.70 -10.27 10.08
N LEU A 91 -2.99 -10.54 10.28
CA LEU A 91 -4.02 -10.24 9.27
C LEU A 91 -4.19 -8.75 9.03
N LEU A 92 -4.11 -7.93 10.09
CA LEU A 92 -4.10 -6.47 9.95
C LEU A 92 -2.88 -5.99 9.15
N ALA A 93 -1.70 -6.51 9.43
CA ALA A 93 -0.49 -6.19 8.67
C ALA A 93 -0.64 -6.58 7.19
N SER A 94 -1.24 -7.75 6.90
CA SER A 94 -1.55 -8.17 5.53
C SER A 94 -2.52 -7.23 4.83
N LEU A 95 -3.59 -6.84 5.52
CA LEU A 95 -4.58 -5.91 4.98
C LEU A 95 -3.94 -4.57 4.61
N PHE A 96 -3.14 -4.01 5.51
CA PHE A 96 -2.42 -2.76 5.23
C PHE A 96 -1.38 -2.94 4.11
N GLY A 97 -0.64 -4.04 4.10
CA GLY A 97 0.34 -4.34 3.06
C GLY A 97 -0.29 -4.38 1.66
N TYR A 98 -1.37 -5.13 1.49
CA TYR A 98 -2.09 -5.18 0.21
C TYR A 98 -2.76 -3.84 -0.15
N SER A 99 -3.36 -3.15 0.81
CA SER A 99 -4.02 -1.87 0.57
C SER A 99 -3.03 -0.79 0.14
N LEU A 100 -1.89 -0.69 0.82
CA LEU A 100 -0.84 0.27 0.48
C LEU A 100 -0.16 -0.09 -0.84
N GLY A 101 0.12 -1.38 -1.08
CA GLY A 101 0.67 -1.85 -2.35
C GLY A 101 -0.27 -1.54 -3.53
N GLY A 102 -1.56 -1.81 -3.38
CA GLY A 102 -2.57 -1.47 -4.40
C GLY A 102 -2.72 0.04 -4.63
N LEU A 103 -2.67 0.83 -3.56
CA LEU A 103 -2.66 2.29 -3.65
C LEU A 103 -1.42 2.81 -4.39
N SER A 104 -0.25 2.26 -4.06
CA SER A 104 1.02 2.62 -4.72
C SER A 104 0.97 2.35 -6.22
N ILE A 105 0.50 1.17 -6.64
CA ILE A 105 0.30 0.84 -8.05
C ILE A 105 -0.64 1.85 -8.73
N THR A 106 -1.74 2.19 -8.08
CA THR A 106 -2.72 3.15 -8.63
C THR A 106 -2.10 4.54 -8.79
N ILE A 107 -1.26 4.95 -7.84
CA ILE A 107 -0.55 6.22 -7.91
C ILE A 107 0.50 6.20 -9.02
N ASP A 108 1.21 5.11 -9.24
CA ASP A 108 2.27 5.03 -10.25
C ASP A 108 1.77 4.70 -11.66
N MET A 109 0.53 4.23 -11.79
CA MET A 109 -0.06 3.94 -13.09
C MET A 109 -0.36 5.24 -13.86
N GLY A 110 0.23 5.42 -15.03
CA GLY A 110 0.05 6.64 -15.85
C GLY A 110 -1.42 6.88 -16.28
N ARG A 111 -2.18 5.81 -16.50
CA ARG A 111 -3.59 5.84 -16.94
C ARG A 111 -4.47 5.04 -16.00
N TYR A 112 -4.68 5.54 -14.79
CA TYR A 112 -5.45 4.86 -13.75
C TYR A 112 -6.92 4.61 -14.13
N TRP A 113 -7.48 5.37 -15.07
CA TRP A 113 -8.85 5.15 -15.58
C TRP A 113 -8.99 3.90 -16.45
N HIS A 114 -7.89 3.25 -16.84
CA HIS A 114 -7.92 1.95 -17.50
C HIS A 114 -8.00 0.76 -16.54
N LEU A 115 -7.87 0.98 -15.22
CA LEU A 115 -8.02 -0.07 -14.21
C LEU A 115 -9.30 -0.91 -14.37
N PRO A 116 -10.49 -0.33 -14.62
CA PRO A 116 -11.70 -1.10 -14.81
C PRO A 116 -11.66 -2.04 -16.01
N TYR A 117 -10.80 -1.78 -17.00
CA TYR A 117 -10.72 -2.61 -18.20
C TYR A 117 -10.15 -4.01 -17.93
N PHE A 118 -9.46 -4.19 -16.79
CA PHE A 118 -9.05 -5.52 -16.33
C PHE A 118 -10.24 -6.45 -16.05
N TYR A 119 -11.41 -5.91 -15.77
CA TYR A 119 -12.62 -6.68 -15.48
C TYR A 119 -13.51 -6.89 -16.71
N ILE A 120 -13.20 -6.27 -17.84
CA ILE A 120 -14.01 -6.36 -19.06
C ILE A 120 -13.37 -7.39 -20.00
N PRO A 121 -14.02 -8.58 -20.20
CA PRO A 121 -13.52 -9.57 -21.14
C PRO A 121 -13.53 -9.00 -22.57
N GLY A 122 -12.44 -9.20 -23.30
CA GLY A 122 -12.29 -8.71 -24.68
C GLY A 122 -11.47 -7.43 -24.85
N GLN A 123 -11.12 -6.76 -23.76
CA GLN A 123 -10.20 -5.61 -23.78
C GLN A 123 -8.72 -6.02 -23.56
N PHE A 124 -8.48 -7.31 -23.31
CA PHE A 124 -7.13 -7.83 -23.14
C PHE A 124 -6.46 -8.00 -24.51
N ASN A 125 -5.30 -7.40 -24.67
CA ASN A 125 -4.44 -7.69 -25.81
C ASN A 125 -3.69 -9.00 -25.52
N THR A 126 -4.14 -10.09 -26.16
CA THR A 126 -3.54 -11.43 -25.99
C THR A 126 -2.15 -11.55 -26.65
N ASN A 127 -1.73 -10.54 -27.38
CA ASN A 127 -0.46 -10.50 -28.11
C ASN A 127 0.60 -9.59 -27.43
N SER A 128 0.36 -9.14 -26.21
CA SER A 128 1.31 -8.30 -25.46
C SER A 128 2.08 -9.12 -24.44
#